data_09d1f6f38c6828b802bf54938695500a
#
_entry.id   09d1f6f38c6828b802bf54938695500a
#
_cell.length_a   1.000
_cell.length_b   1.000
_cell.length_c   1.000
_cell.angle_alpha   90.00
_cell.angle_beta   90.00
_cell.angle_gamma   90.00
#
_symmetry.space_group_name_H-M   'P 1'
#
loop_
_entity.id
_entity.type
_entity.pdbx_description
1 polymer ?
#
loop_
_entity_poly.entity_id
_entity_poly.type
_entity_poly.pdbx_seq_one_letter_code
_entity_poly.pdbx_strand_id
1 'polypeptide(L)'
;RQELLPTVRSSISAAIEHYNPEQKKTQINASKSIVSLSAYHDGREINQGTGIIIECDEVKNSAIILTSAWLICIKKPFDDWSHKDYAPEAKVTVHMLDDTISVCRLLYFSKHFDIALFETVGGLTIPIMPLKSDLEYGQDFCVLTRDINIDLICTTVKVKYLDPYEHQHNHYMFIGGSIPKCGTGGALADFSGNTVGMLFCTLPMVAFLPSSLILTCLRLWKKFGQIVRPQLGLKFKTVDFQEMTLIELLSRKYNITSGLIVGEVSAECAAEKLGIRVGDIILSLSREKAFQV
;
A
#
# COMPACT_ATOMS: atom_id res chain seq x y z
N ARG A 1 -2.55 44.45 9.48
CA ARG A 1 -3.67 43.57 9.06
C ARG A 1 -3.33 42.19 9.56
N GLN A 2 -4.02 41.72 10.61
CA GLN A 2 -3.99 40.32 11.04
C GLN A 2 -4.76 39.53 10.01
N GLU A 3 -4.09 38.66 9.26
CA GLU A 3 -4.77 37.64 8.49
C GLU A 3 -5.41 36.65 9.45
N LEU A 4 -6.74 36.60 9.42
CA LEU A 4 -7.50 35.63 10.17
C LEU A 4 -7.18 34.23 9.63
N LEU A 5 -6.63 33.39 10.49
CA LEU A 5 -6.45 31.97 10.20
C LEU A 5 -7.79 31.37 9.70
N PRO A 6 -7.80 30.59 8.62
CA PRO A 6 -9.03 29.98 8.14
C PRO A 6 -9.65 29.11 9.23
N THR A 7 -10.91 29.32 9.48
CA THR A 7 -11.66 28.51 10.45
C THR A 7 -11.78 27.10 9.87
N VAL A 8 -11.00 26.18 10.40
CA VAL A 8 -11.10 24.75 10.06
C VAL A 8 -12.48 24.28 10.52
N ARG A 9 -13.39 24.08 9.58
CA ARG A 9 -14.66 23.44 9.84
C ARG A 9 -14.42 21.94 10.08
N SER A 10 -14.25 21.58 11.34
CA SER A 10 -14.25 20.17 11.76
C SER A 10 -15.65 19.61 11.67
N SER A 11 -16.02 19.00 10.56
CA SER A 11 -17.27 18.24 10.40
C SER A 11 -17.09 16.74 10.63
N ILE A 12 -16.12 16.35 11.45
CA ILE A 12 -15.99 14.98 11.94
C ILE A 12 -15.81 15.11 13.45
N SER A 13 -16.80 14.59 14.21
CA SER A 13 -16.63 14.28 15.62
C SER A 13 -15.64 13.12 15.76
N ALA A 14 -14.39 13.39 15.42
CA ALA A 14 -13.30 12.51 15.73
C ALA A 14 -13.06 12.62 17.24
N ALA A 15 -13.04 11.48 17.94
CA ALA A 15 -12.49 11.42 19.27
C ALA A 15 -11.15 12.16 19.25
N ILE A 16 -10.92 13.09 20.18
CA ILE A 16 -9.68 13.85 20.27
C ILE A 16 -8.57 12.83 20.53
N GLU A 17 -7.86 12.45 19.49
CA GLU A 17 -6.74 11.53 19.62
C GLU A 17 -5.60 12.25 20.32
N HIS A 18 -5.25 11.78 21.52
CA HIS A 18 -4.16 12.34 22.31
C HIS A 18 -2.82 11.81 21.83
N TYR A 19 -2.28 12.42 20.78
CA TYR A 19 -0.88 12.20 20.40
C TYR A 19 0.07 12.85 21.43
N ASN A 20 1.13 12.13 21.79
CA ASN A 20 2.28 12.73 22.44
C ASN A 20 2.82 13.86 21.54
N PRO A 21 3.25 15.04 22.10
CA PRO A 21 3.80 16.14 21.30
C PRO A 21 4.94 15.76 20.36
N GLU A 22 5.81 14.83 20.76
CA GLU A 22 6.91 14.33 19.92
C GLU A 22 6.38 13.50 18.73
N GLN A 23 5.40 12.65 18.98
CA GLN A 23 4.73 11.88 17.92
C GLN A 23 4.04 12.80 16.91
N LYS A 24 3.34 13.86 17.37
CA LYS A 24 2.75 14.87 16.46
C LYS A 24 3.82 15.51 15.57
N LYS A 25 4.93 15.92 16.14
CA LYS A 25 6.03 16.54 15.40
C LYS A 25 6.62 15.58 14.36
N THR A 26 6.77 14.30 14.73
CA THR A 26 7.26 13.25 13.84
C THR A 26 6.29 13.03 12.69
N GLN A 27 4.97 12.91 12.95
CA GLN A 27 3.96 12.72 11.92
C GLN A 27 3.83 13.93 10.98
N ILE A 28 3.92 15.16 11.51
CA ILE A 28 3.95 16.39 10.70
C ILE A 28 5.19 16.39 9.79
N ASN A 29 6.34 15.96 10.30
CA ASN A 29 7.53 15.87 9.45
C ASN A 29 7.40 14.78 8.38
N ALA A 30 6.89 13.62 8.73
CA ALA A 30 6.60 12.52 7.80
C ALA A 30 5.59 12.94 6.72
N SER A 31 4.56 13.69 7.10
CA SER A 31 3.52 14.14 6.16
C SER A 31 4.02 15.07 5.03
N LYS A 32 5.22 15.61 5.15
CA LYS A 32 5.86 16.38 4.07
C LYS A 32 6.15 15.52 2.83
N SER A 33 6.29 14.20 3.00
CA SER A 33 6.45 13.25 1.91
C SER A 33 5.11 12.78 1.30
N ILE A 34 3.99 13.23 1.86
CA ILE A 34 2.64 12.84 1.42
C ILE A 34 2.07 13.95 0.54
N VAL A 35 1.86 13.64 -0.72
CA VAL A 35 1.42 14.59 -1.75
C VAL A 35 0.05 14.20 -2.31
N SER A 36 -0.68 15.18 -2.85
CA SER A 36 -1.91 14.93 -3.60
C SER A 36 -1.60 14.79 -5.09
N LEU A 37 -2.28 13.85 -5.75
CA LEU A 37 -2.13 13.56 -7.17
C LEU A 37 -3.49 13.66 -7.87
N SER A 38 -3.53 14.30 -9.04
CA SER A 38 -4.71 14.34 -9.91
C SER A 38 -4.37 13.74 -11.27
N ALA A 39 -5.20 12.83 -11.75
CA ALA A 39 -5.06 12.20 -13.06
C ALA A 39 -6.15 12.68 -14.01
N TYR A 40 -5.74 13.00 -15.25
CA TYR A 40 -6.61 13.51 -16.31
C TYR A 40 -6.50 12.63 -17.54
N HIS A 41 -7.64 12.28 -18.11
CA HIS A 41 -7.74 11.55 -19.37
C HIS A 41 -8.78 12.25 -20.25
N ASP A 42 -8.45 12.48 -21.54
CA ASP A 42 -9.27 13.21 -22.49
C ASP A 42 -9.75 14.58 -21.97
N GLY A 43 -8.86 15.28 -21.25
CA GLY A 43 -9.15 16.61 -20.68
C GLY A 43 -10.07 16.63 -19.47
N ARG A 44 -10.47 15.46 -18.95
CA ARG A 44 -11.32 15.33 -17.75
C ARG A 44 -10.53 14.70 -16.62
N GLU A 45 -10.74 15.19 -15.40
CA GLU A 45 -10.21 14.54 -14.21
C GLU A 45 -10.90 13.18 -14.01
N ILE A 46 -10.11 12.12 -13.94
CA ILE A 46 -10.60 10.75 -13.74
C ILE A 46 -10.51 10.33 -12.27
N ASN A 47 -9.43 10.71 -11.59
CA ASN A 47 -9.21 10.41 -10.19
C ASN A 47 -8.32 11.45 -9.53
N GLN A 48 -8.55 11.61 -8.23
CA GLN A 48 -7.62 12.24 -7.30
C GLN A 48 -7.19 11.21 -6.25
N GLY A 49 -5.91 11.17 -5.93
CA GLY A 49 -5.33 10.21 -4.99
C GLY A 49 -4.23 10.85 -4.16
N THR A 50 -3.70 10.07 -3.24
CA THR A 50 -2.54 10.42 -2.43
C THR A 50 -1.32 9.68 -2.94
N GLY A 51 -0.13 10.27 -2.84
CA GLY A 51 1.15 9.65 -3.17
C GLY A 51 2.15 9.80 -2.04
N ILE A 52 3.12 8.88 -2.01
CA ILE A 52 4.22 8.85 -1.05
C ILE A 52 5.51 9.10 -1.81
N ILE A 53 6.26 10.14 -1.49
CA ILE A 53 7.60 10.35 -2.04
C ILE A 53 8.54 9.35 -1.38
N ILE A 54 9.09 8.44 -2.18
CA ILE A 54 9.95 7.33 -1.70
C ILE A 54 11.42 7.49 -2.07
N GLU A 55 11.74 8.37 -3.02
CA GLU A 55 13.10 8.60 -3.47
C GLU A 55 13.22 10.03 -4.04
N CYS A 56 14.32 10.72 -3.73
CA CYS A 56 14.67 12.00 -4.32
C CYS A 56 16.08 11.92 -4.90
N ASP A 57 16.27 12.42 -6.11
CA ASP A 57 17.56 12.57 -6.78
C ASP A 57 17.86 14.06 -6.88
N GLU A 58 18.73 14.56 -5.98
CA GLU A 58 19.10 15.98 -5.93
C GLU A 58 19.86 16.41 -7.19
N VAL A 59 20.62 15.50 -7.81
CA VAL A 59 21.41 15.80 -9.02
C VAL A 59 20.51 16.00 -10.22
N LYS A 60 19.48 15.16 -10.38
CA LYS A 60 18.49 15.27 -11.45
C LYS A 60 17.34 16.22 -11.10
N ASN A 61 17.28 16.67 -9.86
CA ASN A 61 16.17 17.45 -9.33
C ASN A 61 14.82 16.75 -9.60
N SER A 62 14.75 15.46 -9.29
CA SER A 62 13.57 14.62 -9.52
C SER A 62 13.22 13.79 -8.28
N ALA A 63 11.95 13.41 -8.16
CA ALA A 63 11.49 12.53 -7.09
C ALA A 63 10.62 11.41 -7.65
N ILE A 64 10.68 10.24 -7.01
CA ILE A 64 9.82 9.09 -7.30
C ILE A 64 8.68 9.07 -6.29
N ILE A 65 7.46 9.05 -6.80
CA ILE A 65 6.21 8.99 -6.04
C ILE A 65 5.61 7.61 -6.22
N LEU A 66 5.39 6.93 -5.11
CA LEU A 66 4.63 5.69 -5.01
C LEU A 66 3.15 6.03 -4.77
N THR A 67 2.26 5.42 -5.53
CA THR A 67 0.81 5.52 -5.33
C THR A 67 0.10 4.27 -5.83
N SER A 68 -1.23 4.22 -5.69
CA SER A 68 -2.07 3.17 -6.26
C SER A 68 -2.24 3.34 -7.77
N ALA A 69 -2.18 2.25 -8.53
CA ALA A 69 -2.50 2.24 -9.96
C ALA A 69 -3.95 2.63 -10.23
N TRP A 70 -4.82 2.55 -9.20
CA TRP A 70 -6.19 3.06 -9.28
C TRP A 70 -6.26 4.53 -9.72
N LEU A 71 -5.21 5.33 -9.46
CA LEU A 71 -5.13 6.73 -9.89
C LEU A 71 -5.37 6.90 -11.39
N ILE A 72 -4.84 5.99 -12.20
CA ILE A 72 -4.98 5.99 -13.67
C ILE A 72 -6.05 5.00 -14.18
N CYS A 73 -6.96 4.55 -13.31
CA CYS A 73 -8.03 3.63 -13.68
C CYS A 73 -9.25 4.40 -14.18
N ILE A 74 -9.65 4.16 -15.43
CA ILE A 74 -10.80 4.80 -16.08
C ILE A 74 -12.10 4.04 -15.72
N LYS A 75 -12.09 2.73 -15.91
CA LYS A 75 -13.24 1.86 -15.68
C LYS A 75 -13.08 1.14 -14.34
N LYS A 76 -14.06 1.30 -13.47
CA LYS A 76 -14.07 0.82 -12.09
C LYS A 76 -15.32 -0.01 -11.85
N PRO A 77 -15.40 -1.27 -12.32
CA PRO A 77 -16.45 -2.15 -11.83
C PRO A 77 -16.27 -2.31 -10.32
N PHE A 78 -17.36 -2.21 -9.57
CA PHE A 78 -17.33 -2.11 -8.10
C PHE A 78 -16.69 -3.32 -7.43
N ASP A 79 -16.74 -4.50 -8.06
CA ASP A 79 -16.37 -5.77 -7.42
C ASP A 79 -15.45 -6.67 -8.27
N ASP A 80 -14.99 -6.22 -9.43
CA ASP A 80 -14.20 -7.07 -10.33
C ASP A 80 -12.88 -6.42 -10.74
N TRP A 81 -11.80 -6.87 -10.09
CA TRP A 81 -10.44 -6.44 -10.38
C TRP A 81 -9.94 -6.85 -11.77
N SER A 82 -10.56 -7.86 -12.37
CA SER A 82 -10.16 -8.40 -13.68
C SER A 82 -10.55 -7.50 -14.84
N HIS A 83 -11.60 -6.68 -14.68
CA HIS A 83 -12.15 -5.80 -15.71
C HIS A 83 -11.80 -4.32 -15.54
N LYS A 84 -10.84 -3.99 -14.68
CA LYS A 84 -10.32 -2.63 -14.57
C LYS A 84 -9.60 -2.23 -15.85
N ASP A 85 -9.96 -1.06 -16.37
CA ASP A 85 -9.33 -0.44 -17.51
C ASP A 85 -8.44 0.73 -17.07
N TYR A 86 -7.19 0.73 -17.52
CA TYR A 86 -6.17 1.69 -17.10
C TYR A 86 -5.72 2.54 -18.28
N ALA A 87 -5.48 3.83 -18.02
CA ALA A 87 -4.95 4.81 -18.97
C ALA A 87 -3.49 5.19 -18.59
N PRO A 88 -2.49 4.42 -19.02
CA PRO A 88 -1.09 4.76 -18.76
C PRO A 88 -0.66 6.09 -19.40
N GLU A 89 -1.38 6.56 -20.42
CA GLU A 89 -1.22 7.85 -21.09
C GLU A 89 -1.88 9.02 -20.36
N ALA A 90 -2.61 8.76 -19.27
CA ALA A 90 -3.25 9.81 -18.49
C ALA A 90 -2.22 10.83 -17.99
N LYS A 91 -2.55 12.11 -18.13
CA LYS A 91 -1.74 13.20 -17.58
C LYS A 91 -1.91 13.22 -16.08
N VAL A 92 -0.83 13.00 -15.33
CA VAL A 92 -0.84 13.07 -13.86
C VAL A 92 -0.10 14.31 -13.40
N THR A 93 -0.70 15.02 -12.45
CA THR A 93 -0.09 16.17 -11.77
C THR A 93 0.03 15.90 -10.29
N VAL A 94 1.10 16.41 -9.69
CA VAL A 94 1.32 16.41 -8.25
C VAL A 94 1.14 17.82 -7.72
N HIS A 95 0.39 17.93 -6.63
CA HIS A 95 0.23 19.15 -5.84
C HIS A 95 1.22 19.11 -4.68
N MET A 96 2.15 20.04 -4.70
CA MET A 96 3.20 20.15 -3.69
C MET A 96 2.74 20.97 -2.50
N LEU A 97 3.46 20.89 -1.37
CA LEU A 97 3.11 21.61 -0.15
C LEU A 97 3.35 23.13 -0.21
N ASP A 98 4.06 23.61 -1.22
CA ASP A 98 4.29 25.03 -1.52
C ASP A 98 3.28 25.58 -2.54
N ASP A 99 2.15 24.89 -2.72
CA ASP A 99 1.09 25.19 -3.68
C ASP A 99 1.52 25.11 -5.16
N THR A 100 2.73 24.62 -5.45
CA THR A 100 3.15 24.39 -6.84
C THR A 100 2.55 23.10 -7.39
N ILE A 101 2.29 23.10 -8.69
CA ILE A 101 1.77 21.94 -9.43
C ILE A 101 2.80 21.52 -10.47
N SER A 102 3.22 20.27 -10.42
CA SER A 102 4.16 19.69 -11.37
C SER A 102 3.53 18.53 -12.13
N VAL A 103 3.93 18.35 -13.40
CA VAL A 103 3.50 17.19 -14.20
C VAL A 103 4.38 16.00 -13.87
N CYS A 104 3.76 14.84 -13.67
CA CYS A 104 4.44 13.60 -13.40
C CYS A 104 4.50 12.70 -14.64
N ARG A 105 5.61 11.98 -14.78
CA ARG A 105 5.79 10.94 -15.80
C ARG A 105 5.58 9.57 -15.17
N LEU A 106 4.73 8.74 -15.76
CA LEU A 106 4.57 7.35 -15.34
C LEU A 106 5.88 6.58 -15.65
N LEU A 107 6.48 5.96 -14.63
CA LEU A 107 7.63 5.09 -14.77
C LEU A 107 7.22 3.63 -14.90
N TYR A 108 6.26 3.21 -14.09
CA TYR A 108 5.79 1.83 -14.03
C TYR A 108 4.43 1.74 -13.34
N PHE A 109 3.62 0.76 -13.72
CA PHE A 109 2.47 0.36 -12.93
C PHE A 109 2.25 -1.15 -12.98
N SER A 110 1.65 -1.69 -11.93
CA SER A 110 1.30 -3.09 -11.80
C SER A 110 -0.17 -3.22 -11.43
N LYS A 111 -0.95 -3.80 -12.34
CA LYS A 111 -2.37 -4.09 -12.11
C LYS A 111 -2.58 -5.05 -10.93
N HIS A 112 -1.67 -6.02 -10.76
CA HIS A 112 -1.81 -7.06 -9.75
C HIS A 112 -1.55 -6.57 -8.33
N PHE A 113 -0.51 -5.74 -8.14
CA PHE A 113 -0.18 -5.18 -6.83
C PHE A 113 -0.83 -3.82 -6.59
N ASP A 114 -1.54 -3.31 -7.60
CA ASP A 114 -2.15 -1.98 -7.59
C ASP A 114 -1.13 -0.87 -7.23
N ILE A 115 0.09 -0.99 -7.73
CA ILE A 115 1.19 -0.03 -7.56
C ILE A 115 1.35 0.79 -8.82
N ALA A 116 1.54 2.11 -8.69
CA ALA A 116 2.05 2.98 -9.73
C ALA A 116 3.22 3.82 -9.21
N LEU A 117 4.23 4.00 -10.06
CA LEU A 117 5.41 4.82 -9.81
C LEU A 117 5.43 5.97 -10.80
N PHE A 118 5.46 7.18 -10.26
CA PHE A 118 5.57 8.40 -11.05
C PHE A 118 6.86 9.13 -10.71
N GLU A 119 7.46 9.77 -11.71
CA GLU A 119 8.56 10.70 -11.53
C GLU A 119 8.07 12.12 -11.73
N THR A 120 8.41 13.00 -10.80
CA THR A 120 8.23 14.45 -10.97
C THR A 120 9.57 15.13 -11.10
N VAL A 121 9.63 16.21 -11.85
CA VAL A 121 10.82 17.05 -12.04
C VAL A 121 10.55 18.40 -11.42
N GLY A 122 11.49 18.90 -10.62
CA GLY A 122 11.45 20.21 -9.99
C GLY A 122 11.57 20.19 -8.47
N GLY A 123 12.50 20.97 -7.96
CA GLY A 123 12.62 21.64 -6.68
C GLY A 123 12.34 20.90 -5.37
N LEU A 124 12.67 19.62 -5.25
CA LEU A 124 12.24 18.87 -4.10
C LEU A 124 13.38 18.48 -3.14
N THR A 125 13.69 19.35 -2.20
CA THR A 125 14.36 18.93 -0.96
C THR A 125 13.30 18.53 0.06
N ILE A 126 12.66 17.37 -0.12
CA ILE A 126 11.62 16.87 0.78
C ILE A 126 12.18 15.70 1.59
N PRO A 127 11.93 15.65 2.92
CA PRO A 127 12.27 14.50 3.71
C PRO A 127 11.56 13.27 3.17
N ILE A 128 12.27 12.17 2.96
CA ILE A 128 11.71 10.91 2.49
C ILE A 128 11.25 10.10 3.70
N MET A 129 10.04 9.52 3.63
CA MET A 129 9.61 8.52 4.59
C MET A 129 10.26 7.18 4.27
N PRO A 130 11.06 6.60 5.18
CA PRO A 130 11.62 5.28 4.97
C PRO A 130 10.52 4.21 4.88
N LEU A 131 10.65 3.28 3.94
CA LEU A 131 9.82 2.08 3.90
C LEU A 131 10.39 1.05 4.89
N LYS A 132 9.61 0.66 5.90
CA LYS A 132 10.00 -0.29 6.94
C LYS A 132 9.16 -1.56 6.85
N SER A 133 9.79 -2.72 6.96
CA SER A 133 9.13 -4.02 6.79
C SER A 133 8.49 -4.57 8.08
N ASP A 134 8.80 -3.99 9.23
CA ASP A 134 8.36 -4.51 10.53
C ASP A 134 6.93 -4.05 10.80
N LEU A 135 6.00 -4.98 10.74
CA LEU A 135 4.59 -4.76 11.00
C LEU A 135 4.14 -5.79 12.03
N GLU A 136 3.61 -5.32 13.16
CA GLU A 136 3.07 -6.16 14.21
C GLU A 136 1.54 -5.97 14.30
N TYR A 137 0.82 -7.10 14.50
CA TYR A 137 -0.63 -7.04 14.69
C TYR A 137 -0.97 -6.47 16.06
N GLY A 138 -2.07 -5.71 16.11
CA GLY A 138 -2.53 -5.05 17.32
C GLY A 138 -1.78 -3.79 17.68
N GLN A 139 -0.69 -3.47 16.99
CA GLN A 139 0.01 -2.19 17.13
C GLN A 139 -0.82 -1.05 16.53
N ASP A 140 -0.70 0.13 17.12
CA ASP A 140 -1.29 1.36 16.59
C ASP A 140 -0.40 1.98 15.51
N PHE A 141 -1.03 2.45 14.45
CA PHE A 141 -0.41 3.13 13.32
C PHE A 141 -1.13 4.43 13.00
N CYS A 142 -0.47 5.31 12.26
CA CYS A 142 -1.06 6.52 11.71
C CYS A 142 -1.39 6.35 10.24
N VAL A 143 -2.59 6.72 9.83
CA VAL A 143 -2.96 6.96 8.44
C VAL A 143 -2.52 8.36 8.07
N LEU A 144 -1.76 8.53 7.01
CA LEU A 144 -1.36 9.82 6.44
C LEU A 144 -1.84 9.90 4.99
N THR A 145 -2.84 10.73 4.74
CA THR A 145 -3.43 10.92 3.41
C THR A 145 -3.74 12.38 3.15
N ARG A 146 -4.06 12.71 1.89
CA ARG A 146 -4.59 14.02 1.49
C ARG A 146 -6.08 13.89 1.17
N ASP A 147 -6.86 14.87 1.58
CA ASP A 147 -8.27 14.97 1.20
C ASP A 147 -8.45 15.67 -0.16
N ILE A 148 -9.71 15.91 -0.56
CA ILE A 148 -10.04 16.57 -1.82
C ILE A 148 -9.55 18.03 -1.88
N ASN A 149 -9.35 18.66 -0.73
CA ASN A 149 -8.84 20.03 -0.61
C ASN A 149 -7.31 20.06 -0.43
N ILE A 150 -6.64 18.91 -0.56
CA ILE A 150 -5.20 18.74 -0.33
C ILE A 150 -4.81 18.82 1.16
N ASP A 151 -5.78 18.95 2.06
CA ASP A 151 -5.52 18.98 3.50
C ASP A 151 -5.03 17.62 4.01
N LEU A 152 -4.13 17.66 5.00
CA LEU A 152 -3.62 16.45 5.64
C LEU A 152 -4.69 15.80 6.52
N ILE A 153 -4.94 14.52 6.28
CA ILE A 153 -5.69 13.65 7.20
C ILE A 153 -4.67 12.77 7.92
N CYS A 154 -4.72 12.83 9.25
CA CYS A 154 -3.91 12.00 10.13
C CYS A 154 -4.82 11.38 11.20
N THR A 155 -4.98 10.06 11.19
CA THR A 155 -5.80 9.31 12.14
C THR A 155 -5.08 8.07 12.62
N THR A 156 -5.29 7.70 13.90
CA THR A 156 -4.73 6.48 14.47
C THR A 156 -5.65 5.28 14.16
N VAL A 157 -5.04 4.17 13.77
CA VAL A 157 -5.74 2.94 13.40
C VAL A 157 -5.00 1.72 13.93
N LYS A 158 -5.72 0.60 14.03
CA LYS A 158 -5.14 -0.71 14.33
C LYS A 158 -5.20 -1.63 13.13
N VAL A 159 -4.12 -2.35 12.89
CA VAL A 159 -4.12 -3.42 11.88
C VAL A 159 -4.99 -4.56 12.38
N LYS A 160 -5.89 -5.01 11.50
CA LYS A 160 -6.81 -6.12 11.73
C LYS A 160 -6.51 -7.22 10.73
N TYR A 161 -6.54 -8.46 11.21
CA TYR A 161 -6.58 -9.60 10.30
C TYR A 161 -8.03 -9.85 9.87
N LEU A 162 -8.22 -9.96 8.58
CA LEU A 162 -9.46 -10.41 7.96
C LEU A 162 -9.08 -11.28 6.76
N ASP A 163 -9.82 -12.35 6.56
CA ASP A 163 -9.75 -13.06 5.28
C ASP A 163 -10.23 -12.10 4.18
N PRO A 164 -9.45 -11.90 3.11
CA PRO A 164 -9.89 -11.06 2.00
C PRO A 164 -11.16 -11.63 1.37
N TYR A 165 -12.06 -10.76 0.95
CA TYR A 165 -13.25 -11.18 0.19
C TYR A 165 -12.83 -11.83 -1.13
N GLU A 166 -13.71 -12.64 -1.72
CA GLU A 166 -13.48 -13.43 -2.93
C GLU A 166 -12.84 -12.63 -4.09
N HIS A 167 -13.14 -11.34 -4.17
CA HIS A 167 -12.61 -10.43 -5.20
C HIS A 167 -11.41 -9.59 -4.75
N GLN A 168 -10.89 -9.79 -3.54
CA GLN A 168 -9.73 -9.04 -3.03
C GLN A 168 -8.46 -9.87 -3.15
N HIS A 169 -7.33 -9.18 -3.31
CA HIS A 169 -6.03 -9.85 -3.37
C HIS A 169 -5.61 -10.37 -2.00
N ASN A 170 -5.16 -11.63 -1.94
CA ASN A 170 -4.74 -12.30 -0.72
C ASN A 170 -3.51 -11.66 -0.03
N HIS A 171 -2.82 -10.75 -0.71
CA HIS A 171 -1.68 -10.04 -0.16
C HIS A 171 -2.05 -8.70 0.51
N TYR A 172 -3.34 -8.34 0.52
CA TYR A 172 -3.80 -7.16 1.25
C TYR A 172 -3.95 -7.46 2.74
N MET A 173 -3.62 -6.45 3.52
CA MET A 173 -3.93 -6.38 4.94
C MET A 173 -4.96 -5.29 5.19
N PHE A 174 -5.58 -5.28 6.36
CA PHE A 174 -6.71 -4.39 6.63
C PHE A 174 -6.50 -3.58 7.90
N ILE A 175 -7.09 -2.38 7.92
CA ILE A 175 -7.16 -1.53 9.10
C ILE A 175 -8.63 -1.21 9.44
N GLY A 176 -8.88 -0.92 10.71
CA GLY A 176 -10.17 -0.37 11.15
C GLY A 176 -10.29 1.10 10.74
N GLY A 177 -11.52 1.56 10.52
CA GLY A 177 -11.81 2.94 10.16
C GLY A 177 -12.11 3.13 8.67
N SER A 178 -12.13 4.38 8.24
CA SER A 178 -12.38 4.77 6.86
C SER A 178 -11.40 5.85 6.45
N ILE A 179 -11.05 5.88 5.16
CA ILE A 179 -10.30 6.98 4.53
C ILE A 179 -11.15 7.58 3.41
N PRO A 180 -10.96 8.86 3.06
CA PRO A 180 -11.57 9.43 1.87
C PRO A 180 -11.06 8.69 0.63
N LYS A 181 -11.83 8.71 -0.45
CA LYS A 181 -11.46 8.04 -1.70
C LYS A 181 -10.14 8.55 -2.28
N CYS A 182 -9.90 9.86 -2.18
CA CYS A 182 -8.64 10.52 -2.53
C CYS A 182 -7.47 10.17 -1.58
N GLY A 183 -7.73 9.53 -0.45
CA GLY A 183 -6.70 8.97 0.43
C GLY A 183 -6.04 7.69 -0.10
N THR A 184 -6.59 7.09 -1.16
CA THR A 184 -5.98 5.92 -1.83
C THR A 184 -4.58 6.27 -2.34
N GLY A 185 -3.60 5.41 -2.04
CA GLY A 185 -2.18 5.64 -2.31
C GLY A 185 -1.42 6.34 -1.18
N GLY A 186 -2.12 6.73 -0.09
CA GLY A 186 -1.51 7.31 1.11
C GLY A 186 -0.74 6.30 1.95
N ALA A 187 -0.08 6.77 3.00
CA ALA A 187 0.77 5.96 3.86
C ALA A 187 0.05 5.46 5.12
N LEU A 188 0.30 4.21 5.45
CA LEU A 188 0.20 3.72 6.82
C LEU A 188 1.59 3.88 7.45
N ALA A 189 1.70 4.68 8.52
CA ALA A 189 2.95 5.07 9.16
C ALA A 189 3.04 4.57 10.60
N ASP A 190 4.24 4.19 11.05
CA ASP A 190 4.51 4.00 12.46
C ASP A 190 4.70 5.35 13.18
N PHE A 191 4.72 5.34 14.52
CA PHE A 191 4.91 6.57 15.31
C PHE A 191 6.35 7.13 15.24
N SER A 192 7.27 6.40 14.62
CA SER A 192 8.63 6.87 14.32
C SER A 192 8.72 7.57 12.94
N GLY A 193 7.61 7.64 12.18
CA GLY A 193 7.56 8.30 10.88
C GLY A 193 8.02 7.42 9.71
N ASN A 194 8.04 6.09 9.87
CA ASN A 194 8.34 5.18 8.79
C ASN A 194 7.03 4.71 8.11
N THR A 195 7.07 4.49 6.80
CA THR A 195 5.96 3.89 6.06
C THR A 195 5.97 2.38 6.23
N VAL A 196 4.88 1.80 6.76
CA VAL A 196 4.69 0.35 6.92
C VAL A 196 3.73 -0.23 5.88
N GLY A 197 3.05 0.61 5.11
CA GLY A 197 2.17 0.19 4.02
C GLY A 197 1.60 1.34 3.21
N MET A 198 1.05 1.01 2.04
CA MET A 198 0.31 1.93 1.16
C MET A 198 -1.18 1.60 1.19
N LEU A 199 -2.02 2.61 1.37
CA LEU A 199 -3.45 2.49 1.63
C LEU A 199 -4.28 2.41 0.35
N PHE A 200 -5.39 1.65 0.44
CA PHE A 200 -6.44 1.58 -0.57
C PHE A 200 -7.81 1.80 0.05
N CYS A 201 -8.63 2.63 -0.59
CA CYS A 201 -10.03 2.75 -0.22
C CYS A 201 -10.80 1.55 -0.78
N THR A 202 -11.18 0.62 0.09
CA THR A 202 -12.00 -0.55 -0.25
C THR A 202 -13.23 -0.61 0.64
N LEU A 203 -14.21 -1.41 0.27
CA LEU A 203 -15.37 -1.70 1.10
C LEU A 203 -15.32 -3.16 1.55
N PRO A 204 -15.72 -3.48 2.77
CA PRO A 204 -16.21 -2.60 3.84
C PRO A 204 -15.11 -2.00 4.72
N MET A 205 -13.85 -2.32 4.48
CA MET A 205 -12.71 -1.88 5.29
C MET A 205 -11.60 -1.31 4.41
N VAL A 206 -10.74 -0.48 5.00
CA VAL A 206 -9.56 0.04 4.33
C VAL A 206 -8.51 -1.07 4.23
N ALA A 207 -8.10 -1.39 3.03
CA ALA A 207 -6.99 -2.30 2.77
C ALA A 207 -5.67 -1.52 2.66
N PHE A 208 -4.55 -2.22 2.84
CA PHE A 208 -3.23 -1.69 2.54
C PHE A 208 -2.29 -2.77 2.01
N LEU A 209 -1.32 -2.34 1.22
CA LEU A 209 -0.21 -3.17 0.76
C LEU A 209 0.97 -3.00 1.72
N PRO A 210 1.45 -4.08 2.38
CA PRO A 210 2.58 -3.98 3.31
C PRO A 210 3.87 -3.51 2.65
N SER A 211 4.66 -2.71 3.36
CA SER A 211 5.95 -2.20 2.87
C SER A 211 6.95 -3.30 2.55
N SER A 212 6.90 -4.46 3.21
CA SER A 212 7.72 -5.63 2.87
C SER A 212 7.49 -6.08 1.42
N LEU A 213 6.24 -6.09 0.98
CA LEU A 213 5.87 -6.43 -0.40
C LEU A 213 6.22 -5.29 -1.36
N ILE A 214 5.97 -4.03 -0.97
CA ILE A 214 6.35 -2.84 -1.76
C ILE A 214 7.86 -2.86 -2.03
N LEU A 215 8.69 -3.06 -1.00
CA LEU A 215 10.16 -3.15 -1.12
C LEU A 215 10.58 -4.28 -2.07
N THR A 216 9.89 -5.41 -2.02
CA THR A 216 10.13 -6.52 -2.94
C THR A 216 9.78 -6.13 -4.38
N CYS A 217 8.63 -5.49 -4.59
CA CYS A 217 8.20 -4.98 -5.90
C CYS A 217 9.17 -3.95 -6.46
N LEU A 218 9.60 -2.97 -5.66
CA LEU A 218 10.56 -1.95 -6.06
C LEU A 218 11.92 -2.56 -6.44
N ARG A 219 12.41 -3.54 -5.67
CA ARG A 219 13.66 -4.27 -5.97
C ARG A 219 13.57 -5.02 -7.30
N LEU A 220 12.47 -5.72 -7.56
CA LEU A 220 12.25 -6.42 -8.82
C LEU A 220 12.14 -5.46 -9.99
N TRP A 221 11.39 -4.37 -9.83
CA TRP A 221 11.28 -3.34 -10.85
C TRP A 221 12.63 -2.69 -11.18
N LYS A 222 13.39 -2.27 -10.16
CA LYS A 222 14.75 -1.70 -10.36
C LYS A 222 15.70 -2.67 -11.06
N LYS A 223 15.60 -3.97 -10.77
CA LYS A 223 16.49 -5.00 -11.33
C LYS A 223 16.08 -5.45 -12.73
N PHE A 224 14.79 -5.58 -13.01
CA PHE A 224 14.28 -6.22 -14.22
C PHE A 224 13.39 -5.30 -15.10
N GLY A 225 13.14 -4.06 -14.67
CA GLY A 225 12.19 -3.15 -15.34
C GLY A 225 10.72 -3.56 -15.15
N GLN A 226 10.45 -4.67 -14.49
CA GLN A 226 9.11 -5.20 -14.24
C GLN A 226 9.05 -6.02 -12.95
N ILE A 227 7.85 -6.17 -12.40
CA ILE A 227 7.62 -7.04 -11.24
C ILE A 227 7.31 -8.45 -11.75
N VAL A 228 8.32 -9.33 -11.68
CA VAL A 228 8.20 -10.74 -12.07
C VAL A 228 7.61 -11.54 -10.92
N ARG A 229 6.62 -12.40 -11.22
CA ARG A 229 5.97 -13.28 -10.23
C ARG A 229 6.10 -14.74 -10.67
N PRO A 230 6.54 -15.64 -9.79
CA PRO A 230 6.41 -17.07 -10.05
C PRO A 230 4.92 -17.46 -9.98
N GLN A 231 4.42 -18.14 -11.00
CA GLN A 231 3.08 -18.72 -10.97
C GLN A 231 3.17 -20.14 -10.39
N LEU A 232 2.99 -20.23 -9.07
CA LEU A 232 3.04 -21.52 -8.38
C LEU A 232 1.73 -22.30 -8.48
N GLY A 233 0.62 -21.62 -8.79
CA GLY A 233 -0.72 -22.20 -8.78
C GLY A 233 -1.21 -22.50 -7.37
N LEU A 234 -0.73 -21.78 -6.36
CA LEU A 234 -1.04 -21.97 -4.95
C LEU A 234 -1.55 -20.68 -4.34
N LYS A 235 -2.56 -20.79 -3.46
CA LYS A 235 -2.92 -19.73 -2.50
C LYS A 235 -2.58 -20.20 -1.10
N PHE A 236 -2.07 -19.28 -0.28
CA PHE A 236 -1.63 -19.55 1.06
C PHE A 236 -2.39 -18.74 2.09
N LYS A 237 -2.53 -19.31 3.30
CA LYS A 237 -2.87 -18.60 4.53
C LYS A 237 -1.71 -18.82 5.50
N THR A 238 -1.36 -17.81 6.31
CA THR A 238 -0.35 -18.03 7.35
C THR A 238 -0.95 -18.70 8.56
N VAL A 239 -0.18 -19.56 9.20
CA VAL A 239 -0.56 -20.20 10.50
C VAL A 239 -0.80 -19.13 11.56
N ASP A 240 0.04 -18.08 11.59
CA ASP A 240 0.02 -17.04 12.62
C ASP A 240 -1.31 -16.26 12.68
N PHE A 241 -2.13 -16.31 11.60
CA PHE A 241 -3.40 -15.60 11.50
C PHE A 241 -4.63 -16.50 11.61
N GLN A 242 -4.41 -17.78 11.93
CA GLN A 242 -5.51 -18.70 12.15
C GLN A 242 -6.13 -18.51 13.52
N GLU A 243 -7.30 -19.09 13.72
CA GLU A 243 -7.94 -19.12 15.03
C GLU A 243 -7.07 -19.82 16.07
N MET A 244 -7.08 -19.32 17.30
CA MET A 244 -6.28 -19.84 18.41
C MET A 244 -6.46 -21.36 18.61
N THR A 245 -7.66 -21.87 18.38
CA THR A 245 -7.97 -23.30 18.47
C THR A 245 -7.16 -24.13 17.45
N LEU A 246 -7.03 -23.62 16.23
CA LEU A 246 -6.26 -24.30 15.19
C LEU A 246 -4.75 -24.19 15.47
N ILE A 247 -4.27 -23.04 15.90
CA ILE A 247 -2.85 -22.82 16.27
C ILE A 247 -2.47 -23.76 17.42
N GLU A 248 -3.30 -23.86 18.47
CA GLU A 248 -3.08 -24.78 19.60
C GLU A 248 -3.04 -26.24 19.14
N LEU A 249 -3.97 -26.65 18.29
CA LEU A 249 -4.01 -28.01 17.74
C LEU A 249 -2.75 -28.33 16.92
N LEU A 250 -2.29 -27.41 16.05
CA LEU A 250 -1.09 -27.56 15.23
C LEU A 250 0.17 -27.65 16.10
N SER A 251 0.26 -26.77 17.10
CA SER A 251 1.38 -26.77 18.04
C SER A 251 1.43 -28.09 18.85
N ARG A 252 0.30 -28.50 19.42
CA ARG A 252 0.23 -29.66 20.31
C ARG A 252 0.44 -30.99 19.57
N LYS A 253 -0.19 -31.17 18.38
CA LYS A 253 -0.14 -32.46 17.67
C LYS A 253 1.08 -32.60 16.75
N TYR A 254 1.52 -31.50 16.15
CA TYR A 254 2.49 -31.53 15.06
C TYR A 254 3.73 -30.69 15.35
N ASN A 255 3.79 -30.02 16.50
CA ASN A 255 4.86 -29.09 16.86
C ASN A 255 5.06 -27.99 15.80
N ILE A 256 3.97 -27.52 15.17
CA ILE A 256 3.95 -26.46 14.17
C ILE A 256 3.46 -25.19 14.83
N THR A 257 4.30 -24.15 14.87
CA THR A 257 3.99 -22.84 15.44
C THR A 257 3.95 -21.73 14.39
N SER A 258 4.48 -21.98 13.19
CA SER A 258 4.50 -21.03 12.06
C SER A 258 4.53 -21.77 10.73
N GLY A 259 4.19 -21.10 9.65
CA GLY A 259 4.19 -21.67 8.31
C GLY A 259 3.08 -21.15 7.40
N LEU A 260 2.99 -21.70 6.20
CA LEU A 260 1.99 -21.35 5.20
C LEU A 260 1.08 -22.55 4.95
N ILE A 261 -0.21 -22.40 5.25
CA ILE A 261 -1.24 -23.39 4.95
C ILE A 261 -1.65 -23.22 3.48
N VAL A 262 -1.63 -24.30 2.71
CA VAL A 262 -2.13 -24.32 1.34
C VAL A 262 -3.65 -24.24 1.36
N GLY A 263 -4.22 -23.10 0.96
CA GLY A 263 -5.66 -22.85 0.91
C GLY A 263 -6.30 -23.26 -0.42
N GLU A 264 -5.55 -23.15 -1.51
CA GLU A 264 -6.03 -23.52 -2.85
C GLU A 264 -4.88 -24.01 -3.72
N VAL A 265 -5.16 -25.00 -4.56
CA VAL A 265 -4.23 -25.54 -5.58
C VAL A 265 -4.93 -25.45 -6.91
N SER A 266 -4.33 -24.71 -7.87
CA SER A 266 -4.88 -24.61 -9.24
C SER A 266 -4.71 -25.95 -9.96
N ALA A 267 -5.76 -26.35 -10.71
CA ALA A 267 -5.73 -27.58 -11.50
C ALA A 267 -4.58 -27.54 -12.53
N GLU A 268 -3.94 -28.69 -12.72
CA GLU A 268 -2.83 -28.93 -13.68
C GLU A 268 -1.57 -28.07 -13.46
N CYS A 269 -1.47 -27.35 -12.35
CA CYS A 269 -0.28 -26.58 -12.02
C CYS A 269 0.91 -27.47 -11.62
N ALA A 270 2.11 -26.91 -11.59
CA ALA A 270 3.31 -27.63 -11.19
C ALA A 270 3.23 -28.16 -9.75
N ALA A 271 2.65 -27.40 -8.84
CA ALA A 271 2.49 -27.77 -7.45
C ALA A 271 1.57 -29.01 -7.29
N GLU A 272 0.45 -29.05 -7.99
CA GLU A 272 -0.45 -30.21 -7.98
C GLU A 272 0.23 -31.47 -8.50
N LYS A 273 1.00 -31.36 -9.60
CA LYS A 273 1.78 -32.47 -10.17
C LYS A 273 2.87 -32.97 -9.24
N LEU A 274 3.44 -32.10 -8.41
CA LEU A 274 4.41 -32.44 -7.36
C LEU A 274 3.75 -33.02 -6.10
N GLY A 275 2.42 -33.11 -6.07
CA GLY A 275 1.70 -33.73 -4.96
C GLY A 275 1.27 -32.80 -3.86
N ILE A 276 1.45 -31.49 -4.00
CA ILE A 276 0.96 -30.50 -3.02
C ILE A 276 -0.58 -30.47 -3.05
N ARG A 277 -1.21 -30.49 -1.88
CA ARG A 277 -2.67 -30.55 -1.69
C ARG A 277 -3.16 -29.43 -0.77
N VAL A 278 -4.44 -29.07 -0.89
CA VAL A 278 -5.12 -28.19 0.05
C VAL A 278 -5.03 -28.76 1.46
N GLY A 279 -4.66 -27.95 2.42
CA GLY A 279 -4.43 -28.32 3.83
C GLY A 279 -2.98 -28.66 4.14
N ASP A 280 -2.10 -28.83 3.16
CA ASP A 280 -0.66 -29.00 3.43
C ASP A 280 -0.09 -27.73 4.09
N ILE A 281 0.91 -27.92 4.97
CA ILE A 281 1.60 -26.81 5.63
C ILE A 281 3.05 -26.76 5.17
N ILE A 282 3.42 -25.64 4.54
CA ILE A 282 4.79 -25.38 4.10
C ILE A 282 5.54 -24.71 5.24
N LEU A 283 6.49 -25.39 5.84
CA LEU A 283 7.26 -24.90 7.00
C LEU A 283 8.49 -24.10 6.58
N SER A 284 9.10 -24.43 5.44
CA SER A 284 10.27 -23.72 4.92
C SER A 284 10.40 -23.86 3.41
N LEU A 285 11.03 -22.87 2.80
CA LEU A 285 11.47 -22.93 1.42
C LEU A 285 13.00 -22.95 1.42
N SER A 286 13.58 -24.11 1.08
CA SER A 286 15.03 -24.26 0.92
C SER A 286 15.47 -23.67 -0.41
N ARG A 287 16.45 -22.74 -0.38
CA ARG A 287 17.25 -22.39 -1.56
C ARG A 287 18.35 -23.45 -1.73
N GLU A 288 18.07 -24.58 -2.27
CA GLU A 288 19.14 -25.31 -2.93
C GLU A 288 19.57 -24.52 -4.17
N LYS A 289 20.90 -24.44 -4.37
CA LYS A 289 21.56 -23.77 -5.48
C LYS A 289 21.12 -24.35 -6.85
N ALA A 290 19.98 -23.96 -7.32
CA ALA A 290 19.50 -24.30 -8.63
C ALA A 290 19.18 -23.01 -9.37
N PHE A 291 20.23 -22.33 -9.77
CA PHE A 291 20.29 -21.42 -10.95
C PHE A 291 21.75 -20.97 -11.10
N GLN A 292 22.62 -21.91 -11.47
CA GLN A 292 23.72 -21.60 -12.36
C GLN A 292 23.20 -21.90 -13.77
N VAL A 293 22.78 -20.89 -14.50
CA VAL A 293 22.81 -20.84 -15.95
C VAL A 293 23.35 -19.47 -16.31
#